data_ec6f15ed3e0d4fe88392d3bfabdc0df0
#
_entry.id   ec6f15ed3e0d4fe88392d3bfabdc0df0
#
_cell.length_a   1.000
_cell.length_b   1.000
_cell.length_c   1.000
_cell.angle_alpha   90.00
_cell.angle_beta   90.00
_cell.angle_gamma   90.00
#
_symmetry.space_group_name_H-M   'P 1'
#
loop_
_entity.id
_entity.type
_entity.pdbx_description
1 polymer ?
#
loop_
_entity_poly.entity_id
_entity_poly.type
_entity_poly.pdbx_seq_one_letter_code
_entity_poly.pdbx_strand_id
1 'polypeptide(L)'
;MGLIIATAFGYRGKKRWIIGIISMAPDLDVATGIIFSILDHAFGFELAAHNQLFLLLAHREFGHSLLMFAVYVLIIALIWRDRRFTTASGLTLLSHFLMDYLTTWKMRPFYPFTAESSTLGVMNFFDPVITAITIFVIPMVVIDEVKSRGRWKRRFNRLEDIWKGKGKKITVWALIGMLVYTGVHIGAKGILVNELEQRYDAEISYSDSYPILPYVYVSAYSLNSTHYRVIRSSVLTGRSESVLVPKYRLHNFSEEEVAPYVGRVMELYLNSLPGEIDHPVIRFREIADWSSTPGLDNVTIDLFDARIVISNITAYYHVQYRFEFLGSVDEFRVSIKEDGSDWIRLPNRWFE
;
A
#
# COMPACT_ATOMS: atom_id res chain seq x y z
N MET A 1 -1.44 16.95 -1.47
CA MET A 1 -2.90 17.21 -1.58
C MET A 1 -3.36 18.33 -0.66
N GLY A 2 -3.03 18.35 0.64
CA GLY A 2 -3.53 19.33 1.62
C GLY A 2 -3.34 20.81 1.24
N LEU A 3 -2.17 21.20 0.71
CA LEU A 3 -1.93 22.57 0.26
C LEU A 3 -2.82 22.99 -0.92
N ILE A 4 -3.12 22.04 -1.83
CA ILE A 4 -3.98 22.27 -2.98
C ILE A 4 -5.41 22.54 -2.51
N ILE A 5 -5.95 21.69 -1.62
CA ILE A 5 -7.29 21.84 -1.04
C ILE A 5 -7.38 23.15 -0.25
N ALA A 6 -6.42 23.43 0.63
CA ALA A 6 -6.38 24.67 1.39
C ALA A 6 -6.43 25.92 0.49
N THR A 7 -5.70 25.89 -0.64
CA THR A 7 -5.69 26.99 -1.61
C THR A 7 -7.01 27.08 -2.37
N ALA A 8 -7.62 25.95 -2.73
CA ALA A 8 -8.95 25.92 -3.35
C ALA A 8 -10.03 26.53 -2.44
N PHE A 9 -9.93 26.31 -1.13
CA PHE A 9 -10.77 26.97 -0.11
C PHE A 9 -10.42 28.44 0.10
N GLY A 10 -9.34 28.95 -0.52
CA GLY A 10 -8.91 30.34 -0.42
C GLY A 10 -8.08 30.65 0.83
N TYR A 11 -7.57 29.63 1.55
CA TYR A 11 -6.67 29.84 2.66
C TYR A 11 -5.28 30.29 2.19
N ARG A 12 -4.64 31.17 3.00
CA ARG A 12 -3.29 31.71 2.81
C ARG A 12 -2.56 31.74 4.16
N GLY A 13 -1.25 31.93 4.12
CA GLY A 13 -0.44 32.07 5.30
C GLY A 13 -0.47 30.84 6.22
N LYS A 14 -0.40 31.07 7.52
CA LYS A 14 -0.33 29.99 8.52
C LYS A 14 -1.45 28.97 8.41
N LYS A 15 -2.70 29.40 8.17
CA LYS A 15 -3.83 28.45 8.07
C LYS A 15 -3.69 27.49 6.91
N ARG A 16 -3.14 27.91 5.75
CA ARG A 16 -2.86 27.05 4.60
C ARG A 16 -1.86 25.95 4.97
N TRP A 17 -0.77 26.33 5.63
CA TRP A 17 0.26 25.39 6.07
C TRP A 17 -0.24 24.41 7.12
N ILE A 18 -1.04 24.87 8.09
CA ILE A 18 -1.63 24.01 9.11
C ILE A 18 -2.52 22.93 8.43
N ILE A 19 -3.39 23.32 7.48
CA ILE A 19 -4.20 22.35 6.72
C ILE A 19 -3.29 21.38 5.94
N GLY A 20 -2.19 21.88 5.35
CA GLY A 20 -1.19 21.04 4.69
C GLY A 20 -0.55 20.00 5.63
N ILE A 21 -0.21 20.39 6.85
CA ILE A 21 0.35 19.50 7.88
C ILE A 21 -0.70 18.50 8.38
N ILE A 22 -1.95 18.95 8.57
CA ILE A 22 -3.05 18.08 8.97
C ILE A 22 -3.24 16.91 7.98
N SER A 23 -2.94 17.12 6.69
CA SER A 23 -3.04 16.03 5.71
C SER A 23 -2.10 14.86 5.98
N MET A 24 -1.06 15.05 6.78
CA MET A 24 -0.09 14.02 7.14
C MET A 24 -0.43 13.32 8.47
N ALA A 25 -1.54 13.69 9.11
CA ALA A 25 -1.89 13.14 10.42
C ALA A 25 -2.09 11.61 10.40
N PRO A 26 -2.67 10.98 9.37
CA PRO A 26 -2.73 9.52 9.31
C PRO A 26 -1.35 8.86 9.30
N ASP A 27 -0.36 9.45 8.60
CA ASP A 27 1.02 8.92 8.48
C ASP A 27 1.87 9.11 9.75
N LEU A 28 1.31 9.69 10.82
CA LEU A 28 2.03 9.75 12.12
C LEU A 28 2.30 8.37 12.71
N ASP A 29 1.55 7.36 12.29
CA ASP A 29 1.80 5.95 12.62
C ASP A 29 3.18 5.48 12.11
N VAL A 30 3.62 5.92 10.92
CA VAL A 30 4.98 5.66 10.42
C VAL A 30 6.03 6.24 11.35
N ALA A 31 5.81 7.47 11.84
CA ALA A 31 6.75 8.12 12.76
C ALA A 31 6.84 7.35 14.09
N THR A 32 5.71 6.84 14.61
CA THR A 32 5.71 6.01 15.84
C THR A 32 6.45 4.70 15.64
N GLY A 33 6.27 4.02 14.50
CA GLY A 33 7.00 2.81 14.13
C GLY A 33 8.52 3.04 14.10
N ILE A 34 8.97 4.13 13.47
CA ILE A 34 10.40 4.52 13.44
C ILE A 34 10.93 4.79 14.85
N ILE A 35 10.18 5.54 15.67
CA ILE A 35 10.59 5.84 17.05
C ILE A 35 10.75 4.55 17.87
N PHE A 36 9.78 3.63 17.77
CA PHE A 36 9.87 2.36 18.48
C PHE A 36 11.05 1.51 18.01
N SER A 37 11.29 1.44 16.71
CA SER A 37 12.45 0.74 16.16
C SER A 37 13.78 1.33 16.67
N ILE A 38 13.90 2.66 16.78
CA ILE A 38 15.08 3.32 17.33
C ILE A 38 15.23 3.00 18.83
N LEU A 39 14.16 3.05 19.59
CA LEU A 39 14.17 2.76 21.03
C LEU A 39 14.52 1.29 21.30
N ASP A 40 13.98 0.37 20.50
CA ASP A 40 14.32 -1.05 20.61
C ASP A 40 15.79 -1.31 20.31
N HIS A 41 16.32 -0.67 19.25
CA HIS A 41 17.73 -0.80 18.90
C HIS A 41 18.68 -0.16 19.93
N ALA A 42 18.30 1.01 20.47
CA ALA A 42 19.16 1.77 21.39
C ALA A 42 19.13 1.23 22.84
N PHE A 43 17.98 0.71 23.29
CA PHE A 43 17.76 0.39 24.70
C PHE A 43 17.34 -1.08 24.94
N GLY A 44 17.12 -1.86 23.89
CA GLY A 44 16.68 -3.25 24.00
C GLY A 44 15.30 -3.42 24.63
N PHE A 45 14.40 -2.43 24.48
CA PHE A 45 13.05 -2.47 25.10
C PHE A 45 12.11 -3.48 24.44
N GLU A 46 12.43 -3.95 23.25
CA GLU A 46 11.61 -4.88 22.46
C GLU A 46 10.14 -4.40 22.30
N LEU A 47 9.95 -3.06 22.20
CA LEU A 47 8.63 -2.43 22.09
C LEU A 47 7.88 -2.87 20.83
N ALA A 48 8.60 -3.04 19.74
CA ALA A 48 8.04 -3.52 18.48
C ALA A 48 7.52 -4.96 18.59
N ALA A 49 8.06 -5.72 19.52
CA ALA A 49 7.76 -7.12 19.67
C ALA A 49 6.68 -7.41 20.74
N HIS A 50 6.39 -6.49 21.66
CA HIS A 50 5.39 -6.69 22.71
C HIS A 50 3.96 -6.31 22.30
N ASN A 51 3.66 -5.98 21.02
CA ASN A 51 2.53 -5.10 20.87
C ASN A 51 1.50 -5.51 19.84
N GLN A 52 0.37 -6.02 20.36
CA GLN A 52 -0.93 -5.68 19.79
C GLN A 52 -1.09 -4.15 19.59
N LEU A 53 -0.44 -3.30 20.40
CA LEU A 53 -0.33 -1.86 20.19
C LEU A 53 0.49 -1.50 18.96
N PHE A 54 1.52 -2.26 18.60
CA PHE A 54 2.29 -2.05 17.38
C PHE A 54 1.44 -2.34 16.15
N LEU A 55 0.63 -3.39 16.16
CA LEU A 55 -0.35 -3.66 15.10
C LEU A 55 -1.42 -2.56 15.00
N LEU A 56 -1.83 -1.98 16.14
CA LEU A 56 -2.73 -0.81 16.17
C LEU A 56 -2.09 0.45 15.58
N LEU A 57 -0.77 0.58 15.69
CA LEU A 57 0.01 1.72 15.21
C LEU A 57 0.75 1.40 13.90
N ALA A 58 0.64 0.17 13.37
CA ALA A 58 1.18 -0.19 12.08
C ALA A 58 0.54 0.68 10.99
N HIS A 59 1.35 1.03 10.01
CA HIS A 59 0.91 1.90 8.92
C HIS A 59 -0.27 1.29 8.16
N ARG A 60 -1.29 2.12 7.90
CA ARG A 60 -2.55 1.76 7.22
C ARG A 60 -3.53 0.87 8.00
N GLU A 61 -3.28 0.66 9.29
CA GLU A 61 -4.19 -0.03 10.19
C GLU A 61 -5.16 0.98 10.86
N PHE A 62 -5.07 1.12 12.17
CA PHE A 62 -5.98 1.96 12.95
C PHE A 62 -5.95 3.44 12.54
N GLY A 63 -4.74 4.00 12.30
CA GLY A 63 -4.54 5.40 11.89
C GLY A 63 -5.28 5.78 10.59
N HIS A 64 -5.48 4.80 9.72
CA HIS A 64 -6.15 4.95 8.42
C HIS A 64 -7.58 4.38 8.41
N SER A 65 -8.22 4.19 9.57
CA SER A 65 -9.61 3.77 9.65
C SER A 65 -10.59 4.96 9.56
N LEU A 66 -11.83 4.69 9.14
CA LEU A 66 -12.91 5.67 9.14
C LEU A 66 -13.22 6.18 10.55
N LEU A 67 -13.02 5.36 11.58
CA LEU A 67 -13.16 5.79 12.96
C LEU A 67 -12.13 6.86 13.30
N MET A 68 -10.85 6.64 12.97
CA MET A 68 -9.80 7.64 13.23
C MET A 68 -9.97 8.90 12.37
N PHE A 69 -10.44 8.77 11.14
CA PHE A 69 -10.84 9.93 10.34
C PHE A 69 -11.87 10.78 11.08
N ALA A 70 -12.92 10.17 11.63
CA ALA A 70 -13.94 10.89 12.40
C ALA A 70 -13.36 11.55 13.67
N VAL A 71 -12.46 10.86 14.37
CA VAL A 71 -11.74 11.37 15.55
C VAL A 71 -10.88 12.59 15.17
N TYR A 72 -10.09 12.52 14.11
CA TYR A 72 -9.28 13.64 13.63
C TYR A 72 -10.16 14.88 13.31
N VAL A 73 -11.27 14.69 12.58
CA VAL A 73 -12.19 15.76 12.23
C VAL A 73 -12.82 16.37 13.49
N LEU A 74 -13.21 15.55 14.47
CA LEU A 74 -13.76 16.00 15.75
C LEU A 74 -12.73 16.83 16.54
N ILE A 75 -11.50 16.37 16.67
CA ILE A 75 -10.42 17.10 17.34
C ILE A 75 -10.20 18.46 16.68
N ILE A 76 -10.15 18.51 15.35
CA ILE A 76 -10.00 19.75 14.59
C ILE A 76 -11.19 20.70 14.88
N ALA A 77 -12.40 20.18 14.86
CA ALA A 77 -13.61 20.97 15.13
C ALA A 77 -13.61 21.58 16.54
N LEU A 78 -13.18 20.82 17.55
CA LEU A 78 -13.10 21.25 18.94
C LEU A 78 -12.03 22.32 19.16
N ILE A 79 -10.87 22.18 18.52
CA ILE A 79 -9.73 23.10 18.67
C ILE A 79 -10.00 24.42 17.95
N TRP A 80 -10.38 24.36 16.67
CA TRP A 80 -10.48 25.57 15.84
C TRP A 80 -11.84 26.25 15.89
N ARG A 81 -12.93 25.51 16.19
CA ARG A 81 -14.30 26.01 16.25
C ARG A 81 -14.73 26.87 15.03
N ASP A 82 -14.08 26.62 13.89
CA ASP A 82 -14.31 27.29 12.60
C ASP A 82 -14.79 26.24 11.59
N ARG A 83 -16.07 26.25 11.26
CA ARG A 83 -16.71 25.27 10.36
C ARG A 83 -15.99 25.17 9.01
N ARG A 84 -15.60 26.31 8.44
CA ARG A 84 -14.93 26.35 7.14
C ARG A 84 -13.53 25.71 7.22
N PHE A 85 -12.79 25.98 8.30
CA PHE A 85 -11.48 25.39 8.55
C PHE A 85 -11.60 23.89 8.76
N THR A 86 -12.57 23.45 9.57
CA THR A 86 -12.84 22.03 9.83
C THR A 86 -13.21 21.30 8.54
N THR A 87 -14.08 21.88 7.70
CA THR A 87 -14.45 21.27 6.41
C THR A 87 -13.23 21.13 5.48
N ALA A 88 -12.40 22.17 5.34
CA ALA A 88 -11.21 22.11 4.50
C ALA A 88 -10.22 21.06 5.00
N SER A 89 -9.99 20.99 6.31
CA SER A 89 -9.11 20.00 6.94
C SER A 89 -9.67 18.58 6.82
N GLY A 90 -10.98 18.41 7.02
CA GLY A 90 -11.65 17.13 6.86
C GLY A 90 -11.58 16.61 5.42
N LEU A 91 -11.81 17.47 4.43
CA LEU A 91 -11.63 17.08 3.02
C LEU A 91 -10.17 16.73 2.67
N THR A 92 -9.23 17.38 3.34
CA THR A 92 -7.81 17.08 3.18
C THR A 92 -7.46 15.70 3.74
N LEU A 93 -7.94 15.37 4.94
CA LEU A 93 -7.80 14.02 5.53
C LEU A 93 -8.51 12.96 4.70
N LEU A 94 -9.75 13.26 4.24
CA LEU A 94 -10.48 12.34 3.37
C LEU A 94 -9.74 12.09 2.05
N SER A 95 -9.12 13.14 1.48
CA SER A 95 -8.33 12.97 0.25
C SER A 95 -7.09 12.09 0.48
N HIS A 96 -6.45 12.17 1.64
CA HIS A 96 -5.34 11.28 2.00
C HIS A 96 -5.83 9.84 2.09
N PHE A 97 -6.86 9.60 2.91
CA PHE A 97 -7.47 8.28 3.06
C PHE A 97 -7.90 7.67 1.71
N LEU A 98 -8.57 8.45 0.84
CA LEU A 98 -9.00 7.98 -0.48
C LEU A 98 -7.81 7.69 -1.39
N MET A 99 -6.76 8.52 -1.37
CA MET A 99 -5.56 8.28 -2.19
C MET A 99 -4.89 6.96 -1.79
N ASP A 100 -4.80 6.65 -0.50
CA ASP A 100 -4.27 5.38 -0.03
C ASP A 100 -5.14 4.20 -0.44
N TYR A 101 -6.45 4.33 -0.32
CA TYR A 101 -7.41 3.30 -0.72
C TYR A 101 -7.43 3.04 -2.24
N LEU A 102 -7.01 4.01 -3.04
CA LEU A 102 -6.90 3.88 -4.49
C LEU A 102 -5.60 3.18 -4.92
N THR A 103 -4.59 3.09 -4.06
CA THR A 103 -3.33 2.41 -4.36
C THR A 103 -3.45 0.90 -4.19
N THR A 104 -2.37 0.17 -4.46
CA THR A 104 -2.32 -1.29 -4.32
C THR A 104 -2.18 -1.77 -2.88
N TRP A 105 -1.82 -0.89 -1.97
CA TRP A 105 -1.67 -1.25 -0.57
C TRP A 105 -3.02 -1.34 0.11
N LYS A 106 -3.29 -2.51 0.68
CA LYS A 106 -4.48 -2.74 1.47
C LYS A 106 -4.46 -1.90 2.74
N MET A 107 -5.62 -1.49 3.17
CA MET A 107 -5.87 -0.82 4.44
C MET A 107 -7.10 -1.43 5.11
N ARG A 108 -7.30 -1.16 6.39
CA ARG A 108 -8.47 -1.64 7.16
C ARG A 108 -9.44 -0.51 7.45
N PRO A 109 -10.25 -0.09 6.47
CA PRO A 109 -11.10 1.11 6.59
C PRO A 109 -12.11 1.00 7.74
N PHE A 110 -12.55 -0.18 8.10
CA PHE A 110 -13.56 -0.41 9.13
C PHE A 110 -12.98 -0.92 10.46
N TYR A 111 -11.66 -0.91 10.63
CA TYR A 111 -11.04 -1.27 11.90
C TYR A 111 -11.45 -0.28 13.01
N PRO A 112 -11.76 -0.71 14.27
CA PRO A 112 -11.62 -2.06 14.82
C PRO A 112 -12.85 -2.97 14.66
N PHE A 113 -13.88 -2.57 13.94
CA PHE A 113 -15.14 -3.33 13.81
C PHE A 113 -14.97 -4.60 12.97
N THR A 114 -14.06 -4.59 12.02
CA THR A 114 -13.63 -5.76 11.23
C THR A 114 -12.13 -5.68 10.98
N ALA A 115 -11.49 -6.84 10.93
CA ALA A 115 -10.07 -6.98 10.59
C ALA A 115 -9.83 -7.12 9.07
N GLU A 116 -10.88 -7.05 8.25
CA GLU A 116 -10.76 -7.20 6.80
C GLU A 116 -9.97 -6.03 6.21
N SER A 117 -8.95 -6.38 5.44
CA SER A 117 -8.16 -5.43 4.66
C SER A 117 -8.69 -5.36 3.22
N SER A 118 -8.75 -4.16 2.67
CA SER A 118 -9.22 -3.94 1.31
C SER A 118 -8.53 -2.75 0.64
N THR A 119 -8.57 -2.73 -0.69
CA THR A 119 -8.15 -1.60 -1.52
C THR A 119 -8.91 -1.60 -2.83
N LEU A 120 -9.06 -0.46 -3.47
CA LEU A 120 -9.52 -0.40 -4.86
C LEU A 120 -8.41 -0.76 -5.85
N GLY A 121 -7.14 -0.52 -5.50
CA GLY A 121 -6.00 -0.89 -6.31
C GLY A 121 -6.12 -0.43 -7.78
N VAL A 122 -6.53 0.81 -8.00
CA VAL A 122 -6.75 1.34 -9.37
C VAL A 122 -5.58 2.16 -9.88
N MET A 123 -4.74 2.64 -8.98
CA MET A 123 -3.62 3.53 -9.29
C MET A 123 -2.34 3.04 -8.65
N ASN A 124 -1.22 3.28 -9.33
CA ASN A 124 0.08 3.06 -8.74
C ASN A 124 0.38 4.16 -7.71
N PHE A 125 1.18 3.85 -6.68
CA PHE A 125 1.60 4.82 -5.66
C PHE A 125 2.24 6.08 -6.27
N PHE A 126 3.08 5.92 -7.27
CA PHE A 126 3.66 7.01 -8.06
C PHE A 126 2.92 7.16 -9.40
N ASP A 127 1.63 7.48 -9.37
CA ASP A 127 0.91 7.77 -10.60
C ASP A 127 1.50 9.02 -11.28
N PRO A 128 1.94 8.93 -12.54
CA PRO A 128 2.65 10.00 -13.21
C PRO A 128 1.79 11.25 -13.45
N VAL A 129 0.48 11.10 -13.64
CA VAL A 129 -0.43 12.22 -13.89
C VAL A 129 -0.70 12.99 -12.60
N ILE A 130 -1.04 12.28 -11.52
CA ILE A 130 -1.24 12.88 -10.19
C ILE A 130 0.05 13.55 -9.71
N THR A 131 1.19 12.87 -9.91
CA THR A 131 2.52 13.41 -9.56
C THR A 131 2.83 14.68 -10.37
N ALA A 132 2.60 14.68 -11.69
CA ALA A 132 2.85 15.84 -12.54
C ALA A 132 1.96 17.04 -12.13
N ILE A 133 0.67 16.82 -11.88
CA ILE A 133 -0.23 17.88 -11.40
C ILE A 133 0.29 18.43 -10.06
N THR A 134 0.70 17.56 -9.16
CA THR A 134 1.20 17.93 -7.83
C THR A 134 2.50 18.72 -7.91
N ILE A 135 3.48 18.25 -8.69
CA ILE A 135 4.77 18.94 -8.94
C ILE A 135 4.57 20.31 -9.60
N PHE A 136 3.55 20.47 -10.45
CA PHE A 136 3.26 21.74 -11.06
C PHE A 136 2.57 22.73 -10.11
N VAL A 137 1.57 22.27 -9.35
CA VAL A 137 0.72 23.14 -8.53
C VAL A 137 1.38 23.51 -7.19
N ILE A 138 2.05 22.58 -6.51
CA ILE A 138 2.65 22.84 -5.18
C ILE A 138 3.71 23.94 -5.22
N PRO A 139 4.71 23.94 -6.12
CA PRO A 139 5.70 25.01 -6.20
C PRO A 139 5.04 26.38 -6.42
N MET A 140 3.97 26.46 -7.25
CA MET A 140 3.25 27.70 -7.45
C MET A 140 2.59 28.22 -6.17
N VAL A 141 1.97 27.32 -5.37
CA VAL A 141 1.39 27.66 -4.05
C VAL A 141 2.47 28.16 -3.09
N VAL A 142 3.63 27.50 -3.08
CA VAL A 142 4.76 27.88 -2.22
C VAL A 142 5.35 29.24 -2.64
N ILE A 143 5.53 29.48 -3.93
CA ILE A 143 6.04 30.75 -4.48
C ILE A 143 5.10 31.91 -4.12
N ASP A 144 3.77 31.71 -4.28
CA ASP A 144 2.76 32.71 -3.89
C ASP A 144 2.87 33.09 -2.40
N GLU A 145 3.10 32.12 -1.53
CA GLU A 145 3.27 32.33 -0.10
C GLU A 145 4.57 33.05 0.25
N VAL A 146 5.70 32.65 -0.34
CA VAL A 146 7.02 33.24 -0.08
C VAL A 146 7.05 34.71 -0.53
N LYS A 147 6.43 35.00 -1.66
CA LYS A 147 6.32 36.38 -2.18
C LYS A 147 5.43 37.28 -1.34
N SER A 148 4.32 36.75 -0.83
CA SER A 148 3.43 37.51 0.04
C SER A 148 4.13 38.02 1.30
N ARG A 149 5.23 37.33 1.71
CA ARG A 149 6.09 37.71 2.84
C ARG A 149 7.21 38.71 2.49
N GLY A 150 7.29 39.20 1.26
CA GLY A 150 8.20 40.28 0.85
C GLY A 150 9.66 39.89 0.58
N ARG A 151 10.03 38.61 0.75
CA ARG A 151 11.44 38.16 0.71
C ARG A 151 12.03 37.96 -0.70
N TRP A 152 11.22 37.89 -1.77
CA TRP A 152 11.71 37.46 -3.09
C TRP A 152 11.06 38.18 -4.30
N LYS A 153 10.95 39.50 -4.26
CA LYS A 153 10.18 40.30 -5.25
C LYS A 153 10.67 40.27 -6.70
N ARG A 154 11.93 39.96 -6.99
CA ARG A 154 12.51 40.20 -8.36
C ARG A 154 12.65 38.97 -9.25
N ARG A 155 12.74 37.73 -8.75
CA ARG A 155 13.22 36.57 -9.55
C ARG A 155 12.13 35.75 -10.26
N PHE A 156 10.86 35.92 -9.93
CA PHE A 156 9.79 35.05 -10.43
C PHE A 156 8.59 35.80 -11.04
N ASN A 157 8.80 36.97 -11.64
CA ASN A 157 7.71 37.81 -12.17
C ASN A 157 6.87 37.12 -13.25
N ARG A 158 7.46 36.31 -14.14
CA ARG A 158 6.69 35.61 -15.20
C ARG A 158 5.73 34.56 -14.66
N LEU A 159 6.09 33.80 -13.63
CA LEU A 159 5.21 32.82 -12.97
C LEU A 159 4.11 33.52 -12.17
N GLU A 160 4.39 34.72 -11.66
CA GLU A 160 3.41 35.54 -10.96
C GLU A 160 2.24 35.96 -11.85
N ASP A 161 2.51 36.36 -13.10
CA ASP A 161 1.47 36.82 -14.03
C ASP A 161 0.48 35.69 -14.36
N ILE A 162 0.96 34.43 -14.41
CA ILE A 162 0.10 33.26 -14.61
C ILE A 162 -0.76 32.97 -13.35
N TRP A 163 -0.19 33.13 -12.17
CA TRP A 163 -0.83 32.74 -10.89
C TRP A 163 -1.64 33.85 -10.23
N LYS A 164 -1.32 35.13 -10.50
CA LYS A 164 -1.90 36.30 -9.85
C LYS A 164 -3.42 36.33 -10.00
N GLY A 165 -4.13 36.19 -8.89
CA GLY A 165 -5.59 36.11 -8.84
C GLY A 165 -6.22 34.82 -9.37
N LYS A 166 -5.44 33.89 -9.94
CA LYS A 166 -5.93 32.65 -10.54
C LYS A 166 -5.68 31.41 -9.68
N GLY A 167 -4.84 31.50 -8.62
CA GLY A 167 -4.41 30.35 -7.83
C GLY A 167 -5.55 29.47 -7.32
N LYS A 168 -6.63 30.09 -6.80
CA LYS A 168 -7.82 29.32 -6.39
C LYS A 168 -8.46 28.57 -7.56
N LYS A 169 -8.59 29.21 -8.73
CA LYS A 169 -9.19 28.56 -9.92
C LYS A 169 -8.32 27.40 -10.41
N ILE A 170 -7.01 27.60 -10.48
CA ILE A 170 -6.07 26.55 -10.92
C ILE A 170 -6.09 25.34 -9.99
N THR A 171 -6.10 25.57 -8.66
CA THR A 171 -6.18 24.45 -7.69
C THR A 171 -7.53 23.73 -7.76
N VAL A 172 -8.64 24.43 -7.98
CA VAL A 172 -9.96 23.81 -8.17
C VAL A 172 -9.97 22.93 -9.44
N TRP A 173 -9.46 23.47 -10.56
CA TRP A 173 -9.37 22.69 -11.81
C TRP A 173 -8.40 21.50 -11.69
N ALA A 174 -7.30 21.65 -10.96
CA ALA A 174 -6.39 20.53 -10.66
C ALA A 174 -7.10 19.43 -9.87
N LEU A 175 -7.88 19.78 -8.84
CA LEU A 175 -8.68 18.82 -8.06
C LEU A 175 -9.74 18.13 -8.93
N ILE A 176 -10.45 18.89 -9.76
CA ILE A 176 -11.44 18.33 -10.69
C ILE A 176 -10.75 17.36 -11.67
N GLY A 177 -9.60 17.75 -12.24
CA GLY A 177 -8.83 16.92 -13.13
C GLY A 177 -8.36 15.62 -12.47
N MET A 178 -7.88 15.69 -11.23
CA MET A 178 -7.51 14.50 -10.45
C MET A 178 -8.71 13.58 -10.20
N LEU A 179 -9.89 14.13 -9.84
CA LEU A 179 -11.10 13.34 -9.61
C LEU A 179 -11.58 12.66 -10.89
N VAL A 180 -11.62 13.39 -12.01
CA VAL A 180 -12.00 12.83 -13.32
C VAL A 180 -11.03 11.74 -13.72
N TYR A 181 -9.73 11.98 -13.61
CA TYR A 181 -8.69 10.99 -13.92
C TYR A 181 -8.86 9.71 -13.08
N THR A 182 -9.06 9.86 -11.78
CA THR A 182 -9.33 8.73 -10.87
C THR A 182 -10.59 7.97 -11.27
N GLY A 183 -11.69 8.68 -11.58
CA GLY A 183 -12.93 8.08 -12.04
C GLY A 183 -12.75 7.27 -13.33
N VAL A 184 -11.95 7.79 -14.28
CA VAL A 184 -11.60 7.07 -15.52
C VAL A 184 -10.84 5.79 -15.20
N HIS A 185 -9.88 5.81 -14.27
CA HIS A 185 -9.15 4.60 -13.85
C HIS A 185 -10.05 3.55 -13.21
N ILE A 186 -10.97 3.98 -12.32
CA ILE A 186 -11.94 3.07 -11.70
C ILE A 186 -12.81 2.39 -12.77
N GLY A 187 -13.37 3.17 -13.69
CA GLY A 187 -14.18 2.64 -14.80
C GLY A 187 -13.40 1.73 -15.73
N ALA A 188 -12.18 2.15 -16.13
CA ALA A 188 -11.31 1.37 -17.01
C ALA A 188 -10.93 0.01 -16.41
N LYS A 189 -10.60 -0.02 -15.11
CA LYS A 189 -10.34 -1.27 -14.40
C LYS A 189 -11.59 -2.16 -14.35
N GLY A 190 -12.77 -1.59 -14.05
CA GLY A 190 -14.01 -2.34 -14.03
C GLY A 190 -14.35 -3.00 -15.37
N ILE A 191 -14.15 -2.27 -16.48
CA ILE A 191 -14.32 -2.81 -17.83
C ILE A 191 -13.34 -3.94 -18.08
N LEU A 192 -12.08 -3.77 -17.71
CA LEU A 192 -11.03 -4.78 -17.89
C LEU A 192 -11.35 -6.06 -17.11
N VAL A 193 -11.73 -5.95 -15.83
CA VAL A 193 -12.04 -7.12 -15.00
C VAL A 193 -13.20 -7.90 -15.60
N ASN A 194 -14.29 -7.21 -15.96
CA ASN A 194 -15.45 -7.85 -16.61
C ASN A 194 -15.07 -8.53 -17.95
N GLU A 195 -14.19 -7.90 -18.75
CA GLU A 195 -13.70 -8.50 -20.01
C GLU A 195 -12.86 -9.76 -19.75
N LEU A 196 -12.03 -9.74 -18.70
CA LEU A 196 -11.23 -10.91 -18.33
C LEU A 196 -12.08 -12.04 -17.78
N GLU A 197 -13.09 -11.75 -16.96
CA GLU A 197 -14.04 -12.75 -16.47
C GLU A 197 -14.77 -13.46 -17.63
N GLN A 198 -15.27 -12.71 -18.60
CA GLN A 198 -15.93 -13.26 -19.78
C GLN A 198 -14.96 -14.07 -20.65
N ARG A 199 -13.72 -13.60 -20.83
CA ARG A 199 -12.72 -14.26 -21.69
C ARG A 199 -12.22 -15.59 -21.13
N TYR A 200 -12.09 -15.67 -19.81
CA TYR A 200 -11.50 -16.82 -19.13
C TYR A 200 -12.52 -17.71 -18.42
N ASP A 201 -13.80 -17.33 -18.47
CA ASP A 201 -14.89 -18.00 -17.75
C ASP A 201 -14.53 -18.25 -16.27
N ALA A 202 -14.08 -17.18 -15.60
CA ALA A 202 -13.56 -17.24 -14.23
C ALA A 202 -13.97 -16.01 -13.44
N GLU A 203 -14.20 -16.19 -12.16
CA GLU A 203 -14.40 -15.08 -11.22
C GLU A 203 -13.05 -14.41 -10.91
N ILE A 204 -12.95 -13.12 -11.22
CA ILE A 204 -11.76 -12.30 -10.96
C ILE A 204 -12.17 -11.14 -10.08
N SER A 205 -11.72 -11.15 -8.83
CA SER A 205 -12.04 -10.07 -7.91
C SER A 205 -11.47 -8.73 -8.41
N TYR A 206 -12.28 -7.69 -8.32
CA TYR A 206 -11.83 -6.34 -8.66
C TYR A 206 -10.61 -5.91 -7.83
N SER A 207 -10.57 -6.22 -6.54
CA SER A 207 -9.46 -5.92 -5.63
C SER A 207 -8.16 -6.65 -5.99
N ASP A 208 -8.24 -7.82 -6.63
CA ASP A 208 -7.10 -8.67 -6.93
C ASP A 208 -6.36 -8.29 -8.22
N SER A 209 -6.91 -7.33 -8.97
CA SER A 209 -6.28 -6.76 -10.16
C SER A 209 -5.46 -5.54 -9.80
N TYR A 210 -4.13 -5.64 -9.83
CA TYR A 210 -3.22 -4.57 -9.41
C TYR A 210 -2.61 -3.81 -10.58
N PRO A 211 -2.58 -2.46 -10.53
CA PRO A 211 -1.91 -1.66 -11.54
C PRO A 211 -0.38 -1.77 -11.38
N ILE A 212 0.31 -2.12 -12.44
CA ILE A 212 1.78 -2.09 -12.53
C ILE A 212 2.29 -0.87 -13.29
N LEU A 213 1.48 -0.35 -14.18
CA LEU A 213 1.67 0.91 -14.93
C LEU A 213 0.29 1.54 -15.12
N PRO A 214 0.19 2.82 -15.50
CA PRO A 214 -1.09 3.40 -15.87
C PRO A 214 -1.80 2.56 -16.93
N TYR A 215 -3.04 2.15 -16.65
CA TYR A 215 -3.86 1.31 -17.52
C TYR A 215 -3.31 -0.09 -17.83
N VAL A 216 -2.29 -0.57 -17.10
CA VAL A 216 -1.78 -1.95 -17.21
C VAL A 216 -1.92 -2.63 -15.85
N TYR A 217 -2.65 -3.73 -15.82
CA TYR A 217 -3.01 -4.45 -14.61
C TYR A 217 -2.49 -5.88 -14.64
N VAL A 218 -2.19 -6.42 -13.48
CA VAL A 218 -1.95 -7.86 -13.27
C VAL A 218 -3.06 -8.41 -12.40
N SER A 219 -3.79 -9.37 -12.94
CA SER A 219 -4.85 -10.10 -12.27
C SER A 219 -4.45 -11.55 -12.08
N ALA A 220 -4.98 -12.20 -11.06
CA ALA A 220 -4.78 -13.62 -10.86
C ALA A 220 -6.08 -14.29 -10.40
N TYR A 221 -6.23 -15.57 -10.71
CA TYR A 221 -7.32 -16.39 -10.18
C TYR A 221 -6.89 -17.85 -10.07
N SER A 222 -7.59 -18.59 -9.22
CA SER A 222 -7.35 -20.02 -9.04
C SER A 222 -7.93 -20.78 -10.22
N LEU A 223 -7.06 -21.31 -11.09
CA LEU A 223 -7.49 -22.12 -12.24
C LEU A 223 -8.00 -23.51 -11.79
N ASN A 224 -7.30 -24.10 -10.82
CA ASN A 224 -7.63 -25.40 -10.22
C ASN A 224 -6.94 -25.54 -8.85
N SER A 225 -6.96 -26.74 -8.27
CA SER A 225 -6.31 -27.00 -6.99
C SER A 225 -4.79 -26.81 -7.01
N THR A 226 -4.15 -26.90 -8.18
CA THR A 226 -2.69 -26.90 -8.30
C THR A 226 -2.08 -25.67 -8.95
N HIS A 227 -2.89 -24.87 -9.68
CA HIS A 227 -2.38 -23.72 -10.44
C HIS A 227 -3.22 -22.48 -10.29
N TYR A 228 -2.55 -21.33 -10.29
CA TYR A 228 -3.11 -20.03 -10.60
C TYR A 228 -2.91 -19.70 -12.08
N ARG A 229 -3.84 -18.96 -12.66
CA ARG A 229 -3.61 -18.21 -13.90
C ARG A 229 -3.35 -16.76 -13.54
N VAL A 230 -2.20 -16.25 -13.96
CA VAL A 230 -1.82 -14.85 -13.79
C VAL A 230 -1.86 -14.18 -15.14
N ILE A 231 -2.51 -13.02 -15.22
CA ILE A 231 -2.79 -12.31 -16.47
C ILE A 231 -2.30 -10.88 -16.34
N ARG A 232 -1.46 -10.46 -17.27
CA ARG A 232 -1.09 -9.06 -17.46
C ARG A 232 -1.87 -8.49 -18.62
N SER A 233 -2.61 -7.40 -18.39
CA SER A 233 -3.51 -6.82 -19.39
C SER A 233 -3.38 -5.31 -19.45
N SER A 234 -3.50 -4.77 -20.66
CA SER A 234 -3.51 -3.32 -20.90
C SER A 234 -4.89 -2.90 -21.42
N VAL A 235 -5.54 -2.00 -20.68
CA VAL A 235 -6.83 -1.40 -21.07
C VAL A 235 -6.69 -0.62 -22.39
N LEU A 236 -5.57 0.08 -22.60
CA LEU A 236 -5.39 0.95 -23.77
C LEU A 236 -5.20 0.17 -25.07
N THR A 237 -4.54 -0.99 -25.01
CA THR A 237 -4.20 -1.77 -26.22
C THR A 237 -5.06 -3.01 -26.39
N GLY A 238 -5.84 -3.41 -25.38
CA GLY A 238 -6.59 -4.66 -25.35
C GLY A 238 -5.69 -5.91 -25.33
N ARG A 239 -4.36 -5.74 -25.24
CA ARG A 239 -3.43 -6.87 -25.18
C ARG A 239 -3.42 -7.50 -23.81
N SER A 240 -3.43 -8.82 -23.78
CA SER A 240 -3.25 -9.60 -22.56
C SER A 240 -2.26 -10.75 -22.80
N GLU A 241 -1.42 -11.01 -21.82
CA GLU A 241 -0.57 -12.18 -21.75
C GLU A 241 -0.87 -12.93 -20.45
N SER A 242 -0.80 -14.24 -20.45
CA SER A 242 -1.06 -15.03 -19.27
C SER A 242 -0.03 -16.15 -19.10
N VAL A 243 0.25 -16.45 -17.83
CA VAL A 243 1.11 -17.58 -17.43
C VAL A 243 0.39 -18.45 -16.41
N LEU A 244 0.72 -19.74 -16.39
CA LEU A 244 0.28 -20.65 -15.34
C LEU A 244 1.36 -20.69 -14.25
N VAL A 245 0.94 -20.47 -13.03
CA VAL A 245 1.82 -20.46 -11.86
C VAL A 245 1.40 -21.59 -10.94
N PRO A 246 2.26 -22.60 -10.68
CA PRO A 246 1.93 -23.65 -9.74
C PRO A 246 1.82 -23.08 -8.33
N LYS A 247 0.80 -23.51 -7.58
CA LYS A 247 0.57 -23.12 -6.17
C LYS A 247 1.68 -23.62 -5.27
N TYR A 248 2.24 -24.78 -5.63
CA TYR A 248 3.31 -25.44 -4.90
C TYR A 248 4.49 -25.68 -5.83
N ARG A 249 5.67 -25.34 -5.39
CA ARG A 249 6.94 -25.58 -6.09
C ARG A 249 7.82 -26.42 -5.17
N LEU A 250 7.71 -27.73 -5.33
CA LEU A 250 8.23 -28.72 -4.37
C LEU A 250 9.70 -29.05 -4.57
N HIS A 251 10.31 -28.66 -5.70
CA HIS A 251 11.64 -29.09 -6.11
C HIS A 251 11.76 -30.63 -6.10
N ASN A 252 12.62 -31.17 -5.23
CA ASN A 252 12.90 -32.59 -5.09
C ASN A 252 12.08 -33.28 -3.98
N PHE A 253 11.16 -32.55 -3.34
CA PHE A 253 10.31 -33.09 -2.27
C PHE A 253 9.04 -33.73 -2.82
N SER A 254 8.58 -34.81 -2.20
CA SER A 254 7.25 -35.38 -2.45
C SER A 254 6.14 -34.58 -1.75
N GLU A 255 4.91 -34.70 -2.24
CA GLU A 255 3.76 -34.04 -1.61
C GLU A 255 3.55 -34.49 -0.16
N GLU A 256 3.80 -35.75 0.14
CA GLU A 256 3.65 -36.33 1.50
C GLU A 256 4.67 -35.73 2.49
N GLU A 257 5.91 -35.56 2.05
CA GLU A 257 6.98 -34.96 2.89
C GLU A 257 6.71 -33.51 3.23
N VAL A 258 6.11 -32.75 2.30
CA VAL A 258 5.91 -31.31 2.49
C VAL A 258 4.58 -30.93 3.11
N ALA A 259 3.57 -31.83 3.11
CA ALA A 259 2.22 -31.53 3.57
C ALA A 259 2.17 -30.92 4.99
N PRO A 260 2.90 -31.41 6.00
CA PRO A 260 2.90 -30.83 7.33
C PRO A 260 3.40 -29.37 7.34
N TYR A 261 4.45 -29.09 6.57
CA TYR A 261 5.05 -27.76 6.49
C TYR A 261 4.13 -26.77 5.76
N VAL A 262 3.49 -27.21 4.67
CA VAL A 262 2.50 -26.40 3.95
C VAL A 262 1.35 -26.00 4.87
N GLY A 263 0.81 -26.98 5.61
CA GLY A 263 -0.26 -26.71 6.58
C GLY A 263 0.16 -25.68 7.63
N ARG A 264 1.36 -25.84 8.20
CA ARG A 264 1.87 -24.91 9.22
C ARG A 264 2.16 -23.52 8.67
N VAL A 265 2.74 -23.41 7.47
CA VAL A 265 2.97 -22.10 6.80
C VAL A 265 1.66 -21.36 6.60
N MET A 266 0.64 -22.05 6.08
CA MET A 266 -0.67 -21.42 5.84
C MET A 266 -1.37 -21.04 7.14
N GLU A 267 -1.28 -21.87 8.18
CA GLU A 267 -1.81 -21.54 9.50
C GLU A 267 -1.16 -20.28 10.07
N LEU A 268 0.17 -20.21 10.08
CA LEU A 268 0.92 -19.06 10.57
C LEU A 268 0.62 -17.80 9.76
N TYR A 269 0.53 -17.94 8.43
CA TYR A 269 0.19 -16.83 7.55
C TYR A 269 -1.20 -16.27 7.85
N LEU A 270 -2.21 -17.12 7.93
CA LEU A 270 -3.59 -16.68 8.13
C LEU A 270 -3.85 -16.11 9.53
N ASN A 271 -3.16 -16.61 10.55
CA ASN A 271 -3.41 -16.23 11.92
C ASN A 271 -2.54 -15.08 12.44
N SER A 272 -1.33 -14.92 11.90
CA SER A 272 -0.32 -14.07 12.53
C SER A 272 0.30 -13.03 11.60
N LEU A 273 0.12 -13.14 10.29
CA LEU A 273 0.74 -12.24 9.33
C LEU A 273 -0.29 -11.34 8.64
N PRO A 274 0.09 -10.12 8.21
CA PRO A 274 -0.80 -9.27 7.43
C PRO A 274 -1.23 -9.97 6.14
N GLY A 275 -2.54 -10.00 5.87
CA GLY A 275 -3.13 -10.65 4.70
C GLY A 275 -2.89 -9.90 3.39
N GLU A 276 -1.62 -9.69 3.02
CA GLU A 276 -1.24 -8.95 1.80
C GLU A 276 -1.11 -9.84 0.56
N ILE A 277 -1.01 -11.18 0.76
CA ILE A 277 -0.89 -12.16 -0.31
C ILE A 277 -2.28 -12.74 -0.59
N ASP A 278 -2.85 -12.44 -1.76
CA ASP A 278 -4.18 -12.94 -2.15
C ASP A 278 -4.10 -14.30 -2.85
N HIS A 279 -3.01 -14.53 -3.58
CA HIS A 279 -2.80 -15.75 -4.36
C HIS A 279 -1.48 -16.42 -3.91
N PRO A 280 -1.47 -17.09 -2.75
CA PRO A 280 -0.25 -17.61 -2.13
C PRO A 280 0.40 -18.72 -2.97
N VAL A 281 1.68 -18.53 -3.27
CA VAL A 281 2.56 -19.56 -3.85
C VAL A 281 3.58 -19.98 -2.80
N ILE A 282 3.63 -21.27 -2.53
CA ILE A 282 4.56 -21.89 -1.60
C ILE A 282 5.70 -22.52 -2.39
N ARG A 283 6.92 -22.06 -2.14
CA ARG A 283 8.12 -22.56 -2.81
C ARG A 283 9.08 -23.11 -1.80
N PHE A 284 9.33 -24.40 -1.88
CA PHE A 284 10.41 -25.06 -1.15
C PHE A 284 11.75 -24.69 -1.78
N ARG A 285 12.73 -24.35 -0.96
CA ARG A 285 14.08 -24.05 -1.40
C ARG A 285 14.96 -25.26 -1.14
N GLU A 286 15.83 -25.53 -2.11
CA GLU A 286 16.97 -26.41 -1.92
C GLU A 286 18.00 -25.69 -1.03
N ILE A 287 18.34 -26.27 0.12
CA ILE A 287 19.42 -25.73 0.95
C ILE A 287 20.72 -26.22 0.35
N ALA A 288 21.56 -25.29 -0.13
CA ALA A 288 22.82 -25.62 -0.83
C ALA A 288 23.89 -26.26 0.05
N ASP A 289 23.65 -26.48 1.33
CA ASP A 289 24.64 -26.98 2.30
C ASP A 289 24.18 -28.23 3.07
N TRP A 290 23.74 -29.23 2.33
CA TRP A 290 23.35 -30.56 2.86
C TRP A 290 24.54 -31.50 3.00
N SER A 291 25.72 -31.02 3.39
CA SER A 291 26.93 -31.84 3.34
C SER A 291 27.07 -32.84 4.47
N SER A 292 26.18 -32.98 5.45
CA SER A 292 26.48 -33.85 6.59
C SER A 292 25.35 -34.66 7.26
N THR A 293 24.07 -34.50 6.89
CA THR A 293 23.04 -35.33 7.55
C THR A 293 21.87 -35.63 6.59
N PRO A 294 21.53 -36.90 6.30
CA PRO A 294 20.34 -37.26 5.57
C PRO A 294 19.14 -37.22 6.51
N GLY A 295 18.45 -36.09 6.55
CA GLY A 295 17.20 -35.86 7.29
C GLY A 295 16.64 -34.51 6.90
N LEU A 296 15.32 -34.33 7.01
CA LEU A 296 14.61 -33.04 6.81
C LEU A 296 14.95 -32.02 7.94
N ASP A 297 16.23 -31.92 8.33
CA ASP A 297 16.61 -31.19 9.54
C ASP A 297 16.42 -29.68 9.41
N ASN A 298 16.41 -29.12 8.18
CA ASN A 298 16.10 -27.71 7.96
C ASN A 298 15.34 -27.52 6.63
N VAL A 299 14.09 -27.10 6.71
CA VAL A 299 13.26 -26.81 5.53
C VAL A 299 13.04 -25.32 5.41
N THR A 300 13.39 -24.75 4.27
CA THR A 300 13.13 -23.34 3.96
C THR A 300 12.02 -23.23 2.93
N ILE A 301 11.00 -22.43 3.27
CA ILE A 301 9.83 -22.20 2.44
C ILE A 301 9.67 -20.70 2.22
N ASP A 302 9.59 -20.28 0.97
CA ASP A 302 9.19 -18.91 0.62
C ASP A 302 7.70 -18.91 0.26
N LEU A 303 6.95 -17.97 0.85
CA LEU A 303 5.56 -17.66 0.55
C LEU A 303 5.49 -16.30 -0.14
N PHE A 304 4.86 -16.22 -1.31
CA PHE A 304 4.73 -15.00 -2.09
C PHE A 304 3.47 -15.02 -2.95
N ASP A 305 3.08 -13.85 -3.46
CA ASP A 305 1.92 -13.73 -4.34
C ASP A 305 2.24 -14.19 -5.78
N ALA A 306 1.33 -14.96 -6.38
CA ALA A 306 1.48 -15.49 -7.74
C ALA A 306 1.71 -14.40 -8.81
N ARG A 307 1.18 -13.20 -8.60
CA ARG A 307 1.28 -12.06 -9.54
C ARG A 307 2.70 -11.56 -9.74
N ILE A 308 3.61 -11.83 -8.80
CA ILE A 308 5.04 -11.46 -8.90
C ILE A 308 5.69 -12.11 -10.15
N VAL A 309 5.22 -13.27 -10.56
CA VAL A 309 5.89 -14.05 -11.63
C VAL A 309 5.84 -13.36 -12.98
N ILE A 310 4.79 -12.59 -13.28
CA ILE A 310 4.59 -11.91 -14.57
C ILE A 310 4.93 -10.42 -14.52
N SER A 311 5.00 -9.84 -13.33
CA SER A 311 5.46 -8.49 -13.14
C SER A 311 6.98 -8.47 -13.19
N ASN A 312 7.57 -8.28 -14.37
CA ASN A 312 9.01 -8.01 -14.52
C ASN A 312 9.44 -6.66 -13.93
N ILE A 313 8.51 -5.89 -13.46
CA ILE A 313 8.73 -4.72 -12.63
C ILE A 313 8.65 -5.28 -11.22
N THR A 314 9.74 -5.20 -10.49
CA THR A 314 9.75 -5.24 -9.04
C THR A 314 8.72 -4.20 -8.60
N ALA A 315 7.46 -4.61 -8.70
CA ALA A 315 6.35 -3.75 -8.42
C ALA A 315 6.36 -3.65 -6.91
N TYR A 316 6.65 -2.54 -6.51
CA TYR A 316 6.64 -1.82 -5.29
C TYR A 316 5.72 -2.41 -4.19
N TYR A 317 5.39 -3.60 -3.97
CA TYR A 317 4.48 -3.99 -2.89
C TYR A 317 4.20 -5.48 -2.76
N HIS A 318 5.15 -6.31 -3.15
CA HIS A 318 5.00 -7.73 -2.92
C HIS A 318 5.82 -8.14 -1.71
N VAL A 319 5.15 -8.22 -0.59
CA VAL A 319 5.68 -8.85 0.61
C VAL A 319 5.94 -10.32 0.32
N GLN A 320 7.12 -10.79 0.70
CA GLN A 320 7.48 -12.20 0.68
C GLN A 320 7.81 -12.61 2.11
N TYR A 321 7.35 -13.80 2.49
CA TYR A 321 7.69 -14.39 3.77
C TYR A 321 8.59 -15.59 3.56
N ARG A 322 9.55 -15.78 4.44
CA ARG A 322 10.39 -16.96 4.49
C ARG A 322 10.23 -17.64 5.83
N PHE A 323 9.90 -18.90 5.80
CA PHE A 323 9.80 -19.78 6.94
C PHE A 323 10.98 -20.75 6.91
N GLU A 324 11.78 -20.75 7.97
CA GLU A 324 12.91 -21.65 8.15
C GLU A 324 12.55 -22.60 9.32
N PHE A 325 12.25 -23.86 9.02
CA PHE A 325 11.96 -24.89 10.00
C PHE A 325 13.26 -25.58 10.42
N LEU A 326 13.43 -25.76 11.74
CA LEU A 326 14.67 -26.25 12.37
C LEU A 326 14.42 -27.62 12.99
N GLY A 327 14.43 -28.67 12.17
CA GLY A 327 14.23 -30.05 12.61
C GLY A 327 12.77 -30.46 12.85
N SER A 328 11.85 -29.53 13.08
CA SER A 328 10.42 -29.83 13.26
C SER A 328 9.54 -28.69 12.73
N VAL A 329 8.25 -28.96 12.54
CA VAL A 329 7.26 -27.96 12.14
C VAL A 329 6.93 -26.95 13.25
N ASP A 330 7.29 -27.25 14.48
CA ASP A 330 7.01 -26.40 15.65
C ASP A 330 8.16 -25.47 15.99
N GLU A 331 9.38 -25.80 15.51
CA GLU A 331 10.55 -24.95 15.69
C GLU A 331 10.90 -24.26 14.39
N PHE A 332 10.57 -22.97 14.31
CA PHE A 332 10.69 -22.21 13.06
C PHE A 332 11.15 -20.76 13.30
N ARG A 333 11.58 -20.14 12.20
CA ARG A 333 11.88 -18.71 12.11
C ARG A 333 11.14 -18.14 10.92
N VAL A 334 10.65 -16.93 11.05
CA VAL A 334 9.98 -16.22 9.96
C VAL A 334 10.75 -14.94 9.65
N SER A 335 10.97 -14.70 8.38
CA SER A 335 11.56 -13.46 7.87
C SER A 335 10.63 -12.86 6.82
N ILE A 336 10.55 -11.55 6.80
CA ILE A 336 9.82 -10.76 5.81
C ILE A 336 10.82 -10.10 4.86
N LYS A 337 10.44 -9.99 3.61
CA LYS A 337 11.12 -9.20 2.60
C LYS A 337 10.11 -8.37 1.85
N GLU A 338 10.31 -7.07 1.87
CA GLU A 338 9.65 -6.13 0.96
C GLU A 338 10.55 -5.88 -0.25
N ASP A 339 9.96 -5.51 -1.38
CA ASP A 339 10.70 -5.30 -2.62
C ASP A 339 11.89 -4.33 -2.44
N GLY A 340 13.06 -4.81 -2.87
CA GLY A 340 14.31 -4.05 -2.80
C GLY A 340 15.00 -4.02 -1.43
N SER A 341 14.43 -4.66 -0.42
CA SER A 341 15.04 -4.79 0.91
C SER A 341 15.77 -6.13 1.09
N ASP A 342 16.57 -6.21 2.16
CA ASP A 342 17.07 -7.48 2.66
C ASP A 342 16.00 -8.19 3.50
N TRP A 343 16.21 -9.50 3.77
CA TRP A 343 15.36 -10.27 4.65
C TRP A 343 15.45 -9.76 6.09
N ILE A 344 14.32 -9.37 6.67
CA ILE A 344 14.20 -8.91 8.05
C ILE A 344 13.54 -10.03 8.86
N ARG A 345 14.21 -10.52 9.89
CA ARG A 345 13.68 -11.56 10.77
C ARG A 345 12.57 -10.99 11.64
N LEU A 346 11.43 -11.68 11.66
CA LEU A 346 10.31 -11.37 12.55
C LEU A 346 10.52 -12.03 13.92
N PRO A 347 10.07 -11.41 15.01
CA PRO A 347 10.13 -11.99 16.35
C PRO A 347 9.27 -13.26 16.45
N ASN A 348 9.81 -14.37 16.98
CA ASN A 348 9.10 -15.65 17.07
C ASN A 348 7.76 -15.55 17.85
N ARG A 349 7.70 -14.71 18.85
CA ARG A 349 6.51 -14.47 19.68
C ARG A 349 5.30 -13.84 18.93
N TRP A 350 5.47 -13.40 17.68
CA TRP A 350 4.32 -13.04 16.85
C TRP A 350 3.48 -14.26 16.45
N PHE A 351 4.05 -15.44 16.64
CA PHE A 351 3.52 -16.70 16.18
C PHE A 351 3.16 -17.64 17.36
N GLU A 352 3.39 -17.21 18.60
CA GLU A 352 2.96 -17.86 19.84
C GLU A 352 1.58 -17.33 20.28
#